data_becd608860e6e823d884101902d9f131
#
_entry.id   becd608860e6e823d884101902d9f131
#
_cell.length_a   1.000
_cell.length_b   1.000
_cell.length_c   1.000
_cell.angle_alpha   90.00
_cell.angle_beta   90.00
_cell.angle_gamma   90.00
#
_symmetry.space_group_name_H-M   'P 1'
#
loop_
_entity.id
_entity.type
_entity.pdbx_description
1 polymer ?
#
loop_
_entity_poly.entity_id
_entity_poly.type
_entity_poly.pdbx_seq_one_letter_code
_entity_poly.pdbx_strand_id
1 'polypeptide(L)'
;MDERSKRTLHIIIGLVIAVLLGTVYTSYLTPQKAHLVFGATYMTMNNPFYEVINNELRKEIEKKGDELIVRNPELDIEKQNQQIEEFVTKKVDGIFVNPIDSSKLTSLESAREAGIPIIAIDASVENKDLIDCVIESDNYNAGVLCAQNMMKRMQSANIVLLKHSTVESAVSRIQ
;
A
#
# COMPACT_ATOMS: atom_id res chain seq x y z
N MET A 1 25.65 57.46 -22.78
CA MET A 1 25.96 56.03 -22.83
C MET A 1 26.64 55.78 -24.17
N ASP A 2 27.89 55.39 -24.15
CA ASP A 2 28.71 55.16 -25.34
C ASP A 2 28.16 53.96 -26.15
N GLU A 3 28.36 53.96 -27.45
CA GLU A 3 27.90 52.89 -28.38
C GLU A 3 28.44 51.49 -27.98
N ARG A 4 29.64 51.43 -27.41
CA ARG A 4 30.19 50.20 -26.82
C ARG A 4 29.35 49.69 -25.63
N SER A 5 28.94 50.58 -24.74
CA SER A 5 28.12 50.27 -23.56
C SER A 5 26.74 49.74 -23.97
N LYS A 6 26.13 50.31 -25.02
CA LYS A 6 24.84 49.82 -25.54
C LYS A 6 24.98 48.41 -26.15
N ARG A 7 26.01 48.12 -26.92
CA ARG A 7 26.26 46.79 -27.49
C ARG A 7 26.51 45.75 -26.39
N THR A 8 27.27 46.09 -25.39
CA THR A 8 27.49 45.18 -24.25
C THR A 8 26.19 44.87 -23.49
N LEU A 9 25.36 45.90 -23.30
CA LEU A 9 24.04 45.72 -22.64
C LEU A 9 23.12 44.79 -23.47
N HIS A 10 23.06 44.94 -24.78
CA HIS A 10 22.22 44.05 -25.63
C HIS A 10 22.75 42.60 -25.63
N ILE A 11 24.06 42.39 -25.59
CA ILE A 11 24.63 41.04 -25.48
C ILE A 11 24.26 40.41 -24.15
N ILE A 12 24.36 41.13 -23.02
CA ILE A 12 23.99 40.64 -21.71
C ILE A 12 22.49 40.29 -21.67
N ILE A 13 21.61 41.17 -22.20
CA ILE A 13 20.19 40.90 -22.26
C ILE A 13 19.90 39.65 -23.10
N GLY A 14 20.55 39.50 -24.26
CA GLY A 14 20.41 38.31 -25.11
C GLY A 14 20.85 37.02 -24.41
N LEU A 15 21.95 37.03 -23.65
CA LEU A 15 22.38 35.89 -22.86
C LEU A 15 21.41 35.54 -21.74
N VAL A 16 20.89 36.54 -21.03
CA VAL A 16 19.90 36.31 -19.96
C VAL A 16 18.63 35.70 -20.57
N ILE A 17 18.14 36.19 -21.68
CA ILE A 17 16.97 35.64 -22.39
C ILE A 17 17.25 34.19 -22.83
N ALA A 18 18.43 33.92 -23.40
CA ALA A 18 18.80 32.57 -23.82
C ALA A 18 18.86 31.58 -22.65
N VAL A 19 19.40 32.01 -21.50
CA VAL A 19 19.41 31.19 -20.28
C VAL A 19 17.99 30.94 -19.76
N LEU A 20 17.13 31.95 -19.71
CA LEU A 20 15.73 31.81 -19.30
C LEU A 20 14.94 30.88 -20.24
N LEU A 21 15.12 31.05 -21.56
CA LEU A 21 14.49 30.13 -22.52
C LEU A 21 15.04 28.71 -22.40
N GLY A 22 16.32 28.54 -22.15
CA GLY A 22 16.94 27.24 -21.91
C GLY A 22 16.38 26.55 -20.65
N THR A 23 16.22 27.29 -19.53
CA THR A 23 15.62 26.73 -18.30
C THR A 23 14.15 26.36 -18.48
N VAL A 24 13.39 27.19 -19.15
CA VAL A 24 11.97 26.86 -19.48
C VAL A 24 11.91 25.64 -20.41
N TYR A 25 12.75 25.58 -21.44
CA TYR A 25 12.79 24.45 -22.37
C TYR A 25 13.17 23.13 -21.66
N THR A 26 14.16 23.15 -20.79
CA THR A 26 14.55 21.96 -20.00
C THR A 26 13.44 21.54 -19.03
N SER A 27 12.70 22.48 -18.45
CA SER A 27 11.56 22.17 -17.58
C SER A 27 10.40 21.49 -18.34
N TYR A 28 10.21 21.85 -19.61
CA TYR A 28 9.21 21.17 -20.45
C TYR A 28 9.66 19.78 -20.94
N LEU A 29 10.97 19.55 -21.08
CA LEU A 29 11.52 18.28 -21.54
C LEU A 29 11.77 17.28 -20.44
N THR A 30 11.89 17.71 -19.17
CA THR A 30 11.97 16.77 -18.05
C THR A 30 10.57 16.19 -17.82
N PRO A 31 10.36 14.87 -18.08
CA PRO A 31 9.08 14.26 -17.77
C PRO A 31 8.85 14.45 -16.27
N GLN A 32 7.79 15.18 -15.93
CA GLN A 32 7.36 15.29 -14.54
C GLN A 32 7.00 13.88 -14.11
N LYS A 33 7.72 13.34 -13.10
CA LYS A 33 7.46 12.02 -12.57
C LYS A 33 5.99 11.98 -12.19
N ALA A 34 5.21 11.12 -12.86
CA ALA A 34 3.82 10.94 -12.50
C ALA A 34 3.76 10.53 -11.03
N HIS A 35 2.99 11.25 -10.22
CA HIS A 35 2.71 10.87 -8.85
C HIS A 35 1.84 9.62 -8.89
N LEU A 36 2.29 8.57 -8.22
CA LEU A 36 1.49 7.37 -8.04
C LEU A 36 0.56 7.55 -6.85
N VAL A 37 -0.64 7.00 -6.96
CA VAL A 37 -1.65 7.03 -5.92
C VAL A 37 -1.98 5.60 -5.52
N PHE A 38 -1.79 5.27 -4.25
CA PHE A 38 -2.08 3.95 -3.70
C PHE A 38 -3.29 4.00 -2.78
N GLY A 39 -4.11 2.95 -2.82
CA GLY A 39 -5.19 2.72 -1.85
C GLY A 39 -4.76 1.74 -0.77
N ALA A 40 -5.16 1.95 0.48
CA ALA A 40 -5.00 0.99 1.56
C ALA A 40 -6.29 0.85 2.36
N THR A 41 -6.73 -0.40 2.58
CA THR A 41 -7.84 -0.73 3.47
C THR A 41 -7.47 -1.89 4.37
N TYR A 42 -7.61 -1.68 5.68
CA TYR A 42 -7.33 -2.66 6.72
C TYR A 42 -8.65 -3.11 7.34
N MET A 43 -8.69 -4.28 7.97
CA MET A 43 -9.94 -4.72 8.62
C MET A 43 -10.45 -3.72 9.66
N THR A 44 -9.53 -3.03 10.35
CA THR A 44 -9.83 -1.94 11.28
C THR A 44 -8.59 -1.12 11.57
N MET A 45 -8.74 0.18 11.79
CA MET A 45 -7.66 1.05 12.26
C MET A 45 -7.61 1.18 13.80
N ASN A 46 -8.52 0.51 14.52
CA ASN A 46 -8.52 0.51 15.98
C ASN A 46 -7.48 -0.45 16.58
N ASN A 47 -6.71 -1.15 15.74
CA ASN A 47 -5.64 -2.03 16.16
C ASN A 47 -4.28 -1.35 15.93
N PRO A 48 -3.47 -1.11 16.97
CA PRO A 48 -2.15 -0.48 16.85
C PRO A 48 -1.20 -1.18 15.86
N PHE A 49 -1.38 -2.48 15.62
CA PHE A 49 -0.61 -3.22 14.64
C PHE A 49 -0.78 -2.64 13.22
N TYR A 50 -2.02 -2.36 12.82
CA TYR A 50 -2.28 -1.79 11.49
C TYR A 50 -1.89 -0.31 11.40
N GLU A 51 -1.95 0.42 12.51
CA GLU A 51 -1.43 1.80 12.56
C GLU A 51 0.08 1.84 12.27
N VAL A 52 0.86 0.92 12.86
CA VAL A 52 2.31 0.84 12.62
C VAL A 52 2.60 0.52 11.16
N ILE A 53 1.93 -0.49 10.61
CA ILE A 53 2.09 -0.87 9.18
C ILE A 53 1.73 0.30 8.28
N ASN A 54 0.59 0.94 8.51
CA ASN A 54 0.12 2.07 7.72
C ASN A 54 1.10 3.25 7.76
N ASN A 55 1.65 3.55 8.93
CA ASN A 55 2.58 4.67 9.09
C ASN A 55 3.90 4.43 8.34
N GLU A 56 4.46 3.21 8.40
CA GLU A 56 5.67 2.88 7.64
C GLU A 56 5.39 2.83 6.14
N LEU A 57 4.26 2.28 5.71
CA LEU A 57 3.85 2.26 4.31
C LEU A 57 3.69 3.69 3.77
N ARG A 58 2.98 4.55 4.48
CA ARG A 58 2.81 5.97 4.15
C ARG A 58 4.14 6.68 4.00
N LYS A 59 5.01 6.53 4.97
CA LYS A 59 6.33 7.15 4.99
C LYS A 59 7.17 6.79 3.76
N GLU A 60 7.19 5.52 3.35
CA GLU A 60 7.95 5.08 2.18
C GLU A 60 7.31 5.52 0.85
N ILE A 61 5.99 5.60 0.78
CA ILE A 61 5.27 6.11 -0.39
C ILE A 61 5.47 7.61 -0.53
N GLU A 62 5.19 8.39 0.51
CA GLU A 62 5.29 9.86 0.49
C GLU A 62 6.73 10.37 0.30
N LYS A 63 7.72 9.62 0.79
CA LYS A 63 9.14 9.92 0.54
C LYS A 63 9.51 9.91 -0.95
N LYS A 64 8.76 9.18 -1.77
CA LYS A 64 8.93 9.15 -3.23
C LYS A 64 8.14 10.25 -3.93
N GLY A 65 7.35 11.01 -3.19
CA GLY A 65 6.44 12.01 -3.70
C GLY A 65 5.10 11.43 -4.18
N ASP A 66 4.79 10.19 -3.81
CA ASP A 66 3.56 9.49 -4.14
C ASP A 66 2.52 9.67 -3.03
N GLU A 67 1.26 9.27 -3.24
CA GLU A 67 0.15 9.45 -2.30
C GLU A 67 -0.40 8.11 -1.79
N LEU A 68 -0.78 8.04 -0.49
CA LEU A 68 -1.49 6.91 0.10
C LEU A 68 -2.86 7.33 0.61
N ILE A 69 -3.92 6.83 -0.02
CA ILE A 69 -5.31 6.98 0.41
C ILE A 69 -5.66 5.82 1.34
N VAL A 70 -5.91 6.11 2.61
CA VAL A 70 -6.25 5.09 3.61
C VAL A 70 -7.75 5.10 3.90
N ARG A 71 -8.34 3.91 4.05
CA ARG A 71 -9.74 3.72 4.43
C ARG A 71 -9.85 2.77 5.62
N ASN A 72 -10.82 3.02 6.47
CA ASN A 72 -11.15 2.19 7.64
C ASN A 72 -12.58 1.62 7.49
N PRO A 73 -12.73 0.33 7.21
CA PRO A 73 -14.04 -0.30 7.09
C PRO A 73 -14.67 -0.65 8.43
N GLU A 74 -13.93 -0.60 9.54
CA GLU A 74 -14.44 -0.83 10.90
C GLU A 74 -15.06 -2.23 11.07
N LEU A 75 -14.41 -3.26 10.52
CA LEU A 75 -14.85 -4.67 10.52
C LEU A 75 -16.13 -4.92 9.70
N ASP A 76 -16.54 -3.98 8.86
CA ASP A 76 -17.68 -4.12 7.96
C ASP A 76 -17.18 -4.53 6.56
N ILE A 77 -17.53 -5.76 6.14
CA ILE A 77 -17.11 -6.34 4.87
C ILE A 77 -17.71 -5.60 3.66
N GLU A 78 -18.97 -5.15 3.76
CA GLU A 78 -19.60 -4.40 2.70
C GLU A 78 -18.94 -3.03 2.51
N LYS A 79 -18.61 -2.38 3.61
CA LYS A 79 -17.85 -1.12 3.61
C LYS A 79 -16.45 -1.32 3.02
N GLN A 80 -15.79 -2.45 3.30
CA GLN A 80 -14.50 -2.77 2.70
C GLN A 80 -14.60 -2.96 1.18
N ASN A 81 -15.60 -3.69 0.70
CA ASN A 81 -15.89 -3.82 -0.72
C ASN A 81 -16.12 -2.45 -1.39
N GLN A 82 -16.96 -1.58 -0.80
CA GLN A 82 -17.20 -0.23 -1.31
C GLN A 82 -15.92 0.61 -1.38
N GLN A 83 -15.03 0.48 -0.41
CA GLN A 83 -13.74 1.19 -0.39
C GLN A 83 -12.81 0.73 -1.52
N ILE A 84 -12.80 -0.56 -1.82
CA ILE A 84 -12.03 -1.10 -2.94
C ILE A 84 -12.60 -0.61 -4.27
N GLU A 85 -13.93 -0.59 -4.44
CA GLU A 85 -14.58 0.00 -5.62
C GLU A 85 -14.31 1.50 -5.76
N GLU A 86 -14.20 2.24 -4.64
CA GLU A 86 -13.77 3.63 -4.66
C GLU A 86 -12.33 3.75 -5.21
N PHE A 87 -11.41 2.87 -4.81
CA PHE A 87 -10.04 2.85 -5.34
C PHE A 87 -10.00 2.55 -6.83
N VAL A 88 -10.80 1.59 -7.30
CA VAL A 88 -10.96 1.30 -8.74
C VAL A 88 -11.47 2.51 -9.51
N THR A 89 -12.50 3.19 -9.00
CA THR A 89 -13.06 4.40 -9.61
C THR A 89 -12.04 5.54 -9.67
N LYS A 90 -11.20 5.67 -8.64
CA LYS A 90 -10.11 6.65 -8.58
C LYS A 90 -8.90 6.26 -9.44
N LYS A 91 -8.89 5.06 -10.00
CA LYS A 91 -7.79 4.51 -10.81
C LYS A 91 -6.46 4.58 -10.08
N VAL A 92 -6.44 4.11 -8.83
CA VAL A 92 -5.19 4.04 -8.05
C VAL A 92 -4.17 3.11 -8.73
N ASP A 93 -2.89 3.35 -8.51
CA ASP A 93 -1.80 2.59 -9.11
C ASP A 93 -1.49 1.27 -8.38
N GLY A 94 -2.12 1.05 -7.24
CA GLY A 94 -2.03 -0.20 -6.48
C GLY A 94 -2.89 -0.17 -5.22
N ILE A 95 -3.29 -1.36 -4.75
CA ILE A 95 -4.14 -1.53 -3.57
C ILE A 95 -3.42 -2.41 -2.54
N PHE A 96 -3.34 -1.91 -1.31
CA PHE A 96 -2.95 -2.68 -0.13
C PHE A 96 -4.21 -3.07 0.63
N VAL A 97 -4.43 -4.35 0.85
CA VAL A 97 -5.63 -4.86 1.52
C VAL A 97 -5.27 -5.81 2.65
N ASN A 98 -5.84 -5.56 3.84
CA ASN A 98 -5.92 -6.57 4.89
C ASN A 98 -7.38 -7.02 4.96
N PRO A 99 -7.71 -8.24 4.50
CA PRO A 99 -9.09 -8.69 4.34
C PRO A 99 -9.78 -8.93 5.69
N ILE A 100 -11.02 -8.46 5.83
CA ILE A 100 -11.90 -8.78 6.97
C ILE A 100 -12.34 -10.25 6.89
N ASP A 101 -12.68 -10.68 5.69
CA ASP A 101 -13.08 -12.06 5.38
C ASP A 101 -12.47 -12.45 4.03
N SER A 102 -11.69 -13.53 4.04
CA SER A 102 -10.91 -13.98 2.88
C SER A 102 -11.78 -14.41 1.68
N SER A 103 -13.04 -14.78 1.91
CA SER A 103 -13.94 -15.31 0.89
C SER A 103 -14.97 -14.30 0.36
N LYS A 104 -15.11 -13.11 1.01
CA LYS A 104 -16.18 -12.16 0.72
C LYS A 104 -15.73 -10.84 0.09
N LEU A 105 -14.46 -10.71 -0.26
CA LEU A 105 -13.94 -9.51 -0.94
C LEU A 105 -14.15 -9.61 -2.45
N THR A 106 -15.40 -9.55 -2.89
CA THR A 106 -15.76 -9.65 -4.31
C THR A 106 -15.28 -8.48 -5.17
N SER A 107 -15.12 -7.32 -4.56
CA SER A 107 -14.60 -6.11 -5.25
C SER A 107 -13.13 -6.23 -5.72
N LEU A 108 -12.38 -7.23 -5.24
CA LEU A 108 -11.05 -7.50 -5.77
C LEU A 108 -11.08 -7.97 -7.24
N GLU A 109 -12.17 -8.58 -7.68
CA GLU A 109 -12.37 -8.93 -9.10
C GLU A 109 -12.39 -7.67 -9.98
N SER A 110 -13.16 -6.64 -9.58
CA SER A 110 -13.19 -5.35 -10.28
C SER A 110 -11.82 -4.68 -10.33
N ALA A 111 -11.06 -4.73 -9.23
CA ALA A 111 -9.71 -4.18 -9.18
C ALA A 111 -8.75 -4.95 -10.11
N ARG A 112 -8.85 -6.28 -10.14
CA ARG A 112 -8.07 -7.14 -11.04
C ARG A 112 -8.40 -6.89 -12.50
N GLU A 113 -9.68 -6.78 -12.86
CA GLU A 113 -10.15 -6.46 -14.22
C GLU A 113 -9.69 -5.06 -14.66
N ALA A 114 -9.61 -4.10 -13.74
CA ALA A 114 -9.04 -2.79 -14.00
C ALA A 114 -7.51 -2.79 -14.14
N GLY A 115 -6.84 -3.94 -13.93
CA GLY A 115 -5.39 -4.07 -14.01
C GLY A 115 -4.63 -3.42 -12.86
N ILE A 116 -5.30 -3.19 -11.73
CA ILE A 116 -4.69 -2.58 -10.54
C ILE A 116 -3.97 -3.67 -9.73
N PRO A 117 -2.66 -3.55 -9.47
CA PRO A 117 -1.94 -4.48 -8.62
C PRO A 117 -2.49 -4.52 -7.19
N ILE A 118 -2.63 -5.73 -6.64
CA ILE A 118 -3.21 -5.95 -5.30
C ILE A 118 -2.20 -6.67 -4.41
N ILE A 119 -1.90 -6.09 -3.26
CA ILE A 119 -1.01 -6.63 -2.24
C ILE A 119 -1.82 -6.92 -0.98
N ALA A 120 -1.89 -8.18 -0.61
CA ALA A 120 -2.53 -8.58 0.65
C ALA A 120 -1.52 -8.48 1.81
N ILE A 121 -1.97 -7.95 2.95
CA ILE A 121 -1.16 -7.72 4.16
C ILE A 121 -1.74 -8.52 5.31
N ASP A 122 -0.88 -9.22 6.05
CA ASP A 122 -1.16 -10.01 7.26
C ASP A 122 -2.04 -11.24 7.03
N ALA A 123 -2.92 -11.21 6.04
CA ALA A 123 -3.77 -12.33 5.67
C ALA A 123 -4.00 -12.37 4.15
N SER A 124 -4.10 -13.56 3.60
CA SER A 124 -4.42 -13.79 2.19
C SER A 124 -5.94 -13.80 1.95
N VAL A 125 -6.34 -13.84 0.68
CA VAL A 125 -7.71 -14.09 0.25
C VAL A 125 -7.84 -15.53 -0.25
N GLU A 126 -9.08 -16.05 -0.30
CA GLU A 126 -9.35 -17.43 -0.74
C GLU A 126 -8.94 -17.63 -2.20
N ASN A 127 -9.34 -16.72 -3.09
CA ASN A 127 -8.92 -16.74 -4.49
C ASN A 127 -7.58 -16.00 -4.66
N LYS A 128 -6.49 -16.73 -4.58
CA LYS A 128 -5.12 -16.17 -4.68
C LYS A 128 -4.79 -15.60 -6.06
N ASP A 129 -5.53 -15.94 -7.10
CA ASP A 129 -5.32 -15.39 -8.46
C ASP A 129 -5.71 -13.90 -8.55
N LEU A 130 -6.45 -13.39 -7.57
CA LEU A 130 -6.84 -11.99 -7.51
C LEU A 130 -5.74 -11.07 -6.95
N ILE A 131 -4.71 -11.62 -6.31
CA ILE A 131 -3.64 -10.87 -5.66
C ILE A 131 -2.29 -11.14 -6.29
N ASP A 132 -1.43 -10.12 -6.33
CA ASP A 132 -0.09 -10.21 -6.92
C ASP A 132 0.97 -10.57 -5.87
N CYS A 133 0.74 -10.22 -4.61
CA CYS A 133 1.66 -10.49 -3.51
C CYS A 133 0.92 -10.62 -2.17
N VAL A 134 1.42 -11.51 -1.31
CA VAL A 134 1.01 -11.61 0.10
C VAL A 134 2.21 -11.31 0.97
N ILE A 135 2.03 -10.43 1.95
CA ILE A 135 3.01 -10.12 2.98
C ILE A 135 2.42 -10.53 4.33
N GLU A 136 2.85 -11.66 4.86
CA GLU A 136 2.36 -12.22 6.12
C GLU A 136 3.49 -12.80 6.97
N SER A 137 3.20 -13.02 8.25
CA SER A 137 4.09 -13.76 9.15
C SER A 137 3.99 -15.26 8.85
N ASP A 138 5.05 -16.02 9.13
CA ASP A 138 5.01 -17.48 9.12
C ASP A 138 4.16 -17.98 10.31
N ASN A 139 2.84 -17.91 10.12
CA ASN A 139 1.85 -18.22 11.13
C ASN A 139 1.85 -19.71 11.51
N TYR A 140 2.13 -20.59 10.55
CA TYR A 140 2.24 -22.03 10.81
C TYR A 140 3.41 -22.32 11.76
N ASN A 141 4.60 -21.82 11.43
CA ASN A 141 5.78 -22.03 12.28
C ASN A 141 5.61 -21.37 13.67
N ALA A 142 4.93 -20.23 13.74
CA ALA A 142 4.58 -19.60 15.01
C ALA A 142 3.73 -20.54 15.90
N GLY A 143 2.75 -21.22 15.31
CA GLY A 143 1.94 -22.25 16.00
C GLY A 143 2.77 -23.45 16.45
N VAL A 144 3.63 -23.97 15.58
CA VAL A 144 4.55 -25.08 15.90
C VAL A 144 5.48 -24.71 17.06
N LEU A 145 6.09 -23.53 17.03
CA LEU A 145 6.97 -23.05 18.09
C LEU A 145 6.23 -22.87 19.42
N CYS A 146 4.99 -22.39 19.37
CA CYS A 146 4.14 -22.27 20.55
C CYS A 146 3.88 -23.64 21.18
N ALA A 147 3.42 -24.62 20.38
CA ALA A 147 3.18 -25.99 20.85
C ALA A 147 4.44 -26.65 21.41
N GLN A 148 5.55 -26.54 20.70
CA GLN A 148 6.84 -27.09 21.17
C GLN A 148 7.30 -26.48 22.51
N ASN A 149 7.09 -25.18 22.70
CA ASN A 149 7.46 -24.51 23.95
C ASN A 149 6.56 -24.94 25.11
N MET A 150 5.28 -25.15 24.87
CA MET A 150 4.34 -25.69 25.85
C MET A 150 4.74 -27.10 26.23
N MET A 151 5.02 -27.99 25.27
CA MET A 151 5.42 -29.39 25.54
C MET A 151 6.70 -29.52 26.34
N LYS A 152 7.66 -28.61 26.15
CA LYS A 152 8.90 -28.59 26.96
C LYS A 152 8.65 -28.30 28.45
N ARG A 153 7.56 -27.63 28.77
CA ARG A 153 7.23 -27.17 30.13
C ARG A 153 6.20 -28.02 30.83
N MET A 154 5.51 -28.92 30.13
CA MET A 154 4.38 -29.68 30.64
C MET A 154 4.59 -31.17 30.34
N GLN A 155 4.44 -32.03 31.39
CA GLN A 155 4.44 -33.48 31.18
C GLN A 155 3.07 -33.99 30.78
N SER A 156 1.99 -33.33 31.20
CA SER A 156 0.61 -33.54 30.78
C SER A 156 -0.16 -32.24 30.94
N ALA A 157 -1.09 -31.95 29.99
CA ALA A 157 -1.89 -30.75 30.07
C ALA A 157 -3.26 -30.97 29.42
N ASN A 158 -4.28 -30.30 29.96
CA ASN A 158 -5.53 -30.04 29.26
C ASN A 158 -5.38 -28.70 28.55
N ILE A 159 -5.47 -28.70 27.20
CA ILE A 159 -5.28 -27.51 26.39
C ILE A 159 -6.61 -27.05 25.85
N VAL A 160 -6.90 -25.77 26.01
CA VAL A 160 -8.03 -25.12 25.38
C VAL A 160 -7.49 -24.27 24.20
N LEU A 161 -7.95 -24.57 22.99
CA LEU A 161 -7.61 -23.86 21.79
C LEU A 161 -8.72 -22.88 21.41
N LEU A 162 -8.43 -21.58 21.43
CA LEU A 162 -9.34 -20.55 20.95
C LEU A 162 -9.15 -20.41 19.45
N LYS A 163 -10.20 -20.73 18.68
CA LYS A 163 -10.19 -20.70 17.21
C LYS A 163 -10.99 -19.54 16.69
N HIS A 164 -10.43 -18.79 15.74
CA HIS A 164 -11.16 -17.85 14.90
C HIS A 164 -11.40 -18.52 13.53
N SER A 165 -12.62 -18.53 13.01
CA SER A 165 -13.00 -19.35 11.86
C SER A 165 -12.82 -18.66 10.51
N THR A 166 -12.68 -17.34 10.49
CA THR A 166 -12.75 -16.53 9.25
C THR A 166 -11.48 -15.76 8.93
N VAL A 167 -10.52 -15.67 9.85
CA VAL A 167 -9.26 -14.98 9.65
C VAL A 167 -8.18 -15.99 9.30
N GLU A 168 -7.63 -15.93 8.08
CA GLU A 168 -6.66 -16.89 7.55
C GLU A 168 -5.41 -17.00 8.43
N SER A 169 -4.88 -15.88 8.92
CA SER A 169 -3.72 -15.88 9.82
C SER A 169 -3.97 -16.60 11.16
N ALA A 170 -5.22 -16.63 11.63
CA ALA A 170 -5.58 -17.37 12.83
C ALA A 170 -5.78 -18.87 12.54
N VAL A 171 -6.32 -19.20 11.36
CA VAL A 171 -6.53 -20.59 10.93
C VAL A 171 -5.20 -21.30 10.73
N SER A 172 -4.25 -20.69 10.05
CA SER A 172 -2.93 -21.28 9.78
C SER A 172 -2.07 -21.53 11.03
N ARG A 173 -2.34 -20.84 12.15
CA ARG A 173 -1.64 -21.10 13.43
C ARG A 173 -2.09 -22.35 14.18
N ILE A 174 -3.21 -22.95 13.77
CA ILE A 174 -3.82 -24.09 14.47
C ILE A 174 -3.89 -25.36 13.62
N GLN A 175 -3.32 -25.34 12.43
CA GLN A 175 -3.08 -26.52 11.60
C GLN A 175 -1.86 -27.29 12.10
#